data_0bc4dead87a9efff315d13b67fb259a5
#
_entry.id   0bc4dead87a9efff315d13b67fb259a5
#
_cell.length_a   1.000
_cell.length_b   1.000
_cell.length_c   1.000
_cell.angle_alpha   90.00
_cell.angle_beta   90.00
_cell.angle_gamma   90.00
#
_symmetry.space_group_name_H-M   'P 1'
#
loop_
_entity.id
_entity.type
_entity.pdbx_description
1 polymer ?
#
loop_
_entity_poly.entity_id
_entity_poly.type
_entity_poly.pdbx_seq_one_letter_code
_entity_poly.pdbx_strand_id
1 'polypeptide(L)'
;MSKTFKIISYAKNEEFFLSCLNEYPLKRSPTIQQFQVESKYRQDTSKDDFSNLSFFVKKNGVINALILCHKQNGKLTYNGRAVEILHHENNKHLLDTIFNELNQIAYDAGLKNFSISDYKFGRQLSSLGEYAYNIGGLPSCKFEVIIDLTQDKKIIHSNLRKSYKSLINQGERELEFIIINKENPDREQFEAYRSFHKKVSRRITRSVESWETQFLMIEIGCAELILGEMDSYGLVSSTFCSDHGNITFYGAGVYNRDLFDKPLGHASVYKSMMRAKDRGQGTFSMGVIHQKNTISDKEYNIGNFKKGFCSKLSCFVEWAITVNKAYNEREN
;
A
#
# COMPACT_ATOMS: atom_id res chain seq x y z
N MET A 1 -5.09 -8.49 -38.13
CA MET A 1 -5.05 -7.94 -36.77
C MET A 1 -3.71 -8.33 -36.15
N SER A 2 -2.96 -7.37 -35.63
CA SER A 2 -1.63 -7.60 -35.03
C SER A 2 -1.73 -8.60 -33.87
N LYS A 3 -0.98 -9.73 -33.95
CA LYS A 3 -0.92 -10.72 -32.87
C LYS A 3 -0.04 -10.26 -31.69
N THR A 4 0.52 -9.05 -31.75
CA THR A 4 1.52 -8.51 -30.82
C THR A 4 0.86 -7.74 -29.67
N PHE A 5 1.41 -7.87 -28.47
CA PHE A 5 1.06 -7.02 -27.33
C PHE A 5 1.56 -5.59 -27.56
N LYS A 6 0.78 -4.60 -27.09
CA LYS A 6 1.15 -3.18 -27.11
C LYS A 6 1.29 -2.66 -25.68
N ILE A 7 2.33 -1.88 -25.45
CA ILE A 7 2.57 -1.17 -24.19
C ILE A 7 1.90 0.19 -24.27
N ILE A 8 1.15 0.56 -23.21
CA ILE A 8 0.56 1.88 -22.99
C ILE A 8 1.18 2.43 -21.73
N SER A 9 2.20 3.26 -21.89
CA SER A 9 2.96 3.84 -20.79
C SER A 9 2.32 5.13 -20.29
N TYR A 10 2.22 5.30 -18.97
CA TYR A 10 1.81 6.55 -18.32
C TYR A 10 2.72 7.71 -18.73
N ALA A 11 4.03 7.51 -18.68
CA ALA A 11 5.02 8.53 -19.01
C ALA A 11 4.96 9.02 -20.47
N LYS A 12 4.46 8.19 -21.40
CA LYS A 12 4.36 8.55 -22.83
C LYS A 12 3.01 9.15 -23.21
N ASN A 13 1.94 8.76 -22.53
CA ASN A 13 0.58 9.24 -22.81
C ASN A 13 -0.30 9.06 -21.57
N GLU A 14 -0.24 10.03 -20.68
CA GLU A 14 -0.97 10.02 -19.41
C GLU A 14 -2.49 9.93 -19.62
N GLU A 15 -3.06 10.74 -20.49
CA GLU A 15 -4.51 10.79 -20.73
C GLU A 15 -5.05 9.42 -21.18
N PHE A 16 -4.38 8.81 -22.15
CA PHE A 16 -4.79 7.49 -22.64
C PHE A 16 -4.56 6.39 -21.60
N PHE A 17 -3.50 6.48 -20.80
CA PHE A 17 -3.30 5.56 -19.67
C PHE A 17 -4.44 5.66 -18.66
N LEU A 18 -4.83 6.88 -18.27
CA LEU A 18 -5.91 7.10 -17.29
C LEU A 18 -7.27 6.62 -17.84
N SER A 19 -7.53 6.76 -19.13
CA SER A 19 -8.74 6.20 -19.74
C SER A 19 -8.74 4.66 -19.63
N CYS A 20 -7.61 4.01 -19.90
CA CYS A 20 -7.46 2.57 -19.71
C CYS A 20 -7.64 2.13 -18.24
N LEU A 21 -7.17 2.94 -17.30
CA LEU A 21 -7.32 2.65 -15.86
C LEU A 21 -8.80 2.63 -15.44
N ASN A 22 -9.62 3.53 -15.98
CA ASN A 22 -11.04 3.57 -15.72
C ASN A 22 -11.80 2.34 -16.29
N GLU A 23 -11.30 1.75 -17.37
CA GLU A 23 -11.88 0.56 -18.01
C GLU A 23 -11.41 -0.76 -17.38
N TYR A 24 -10.36 -0.75 -16.53
CA TYR A 24 -9.72 -1.97 -16.05
C TYR A 24 -10.41 -2.54 -14.80
N PRO A 25 -11.04 -3.72 -14.87
CA PRO A 25 -12.04 -4.15 -13.90
C PRO A 25 -11.50 -4.90 -12.67
N LEU A 26 -10.18 -4.91 -12.42
CA LEU A 26 -9.65 -5.64 -11.26
C LEU A 26 -9.92 -4.90 -9.95
N LYS A 27 -10.44 -5.62 -8.95
CA LYS A 27 -10.73 -5.08 -7.60
C LYS A 27 -9.55 -4.42 -6.90
N ARG A 28 -8.32 -4.82 -7.24
CA ARG A 28 -7.07 -4.22 -6.68
C ARG A 28 -6.56 -3.03 -7.48
N SER A 29 -7.13 -2.78 -8.65
CA SER A 29 -6.78 -1.62 -9.45
C SER A 29 -7.21 -0.33 -8.75
N PRO A 30 -6.34 0.68 -8.66
CA PRO A 30 -6.73 1.98 -8.12
C PRO A 30 -7.76 2.66 -9.02
N THR A 31 -8.57 3.54 -8.45
CA THR A 31 -9.29 4.52 -9.24
C THR A 31 -8.31 5.57 -9.81
N ILE A 32 -8.74 6.35 -10.80
CA ILE A 32 -7.93 7.46 -11.34
C ILE A 32 -7.49 8.40 -10.22
N GLN A 33 -8.40 8.80 -9.34
CA GLN A 33 -8.11 9.69 -8.22
C GLN A 33 -7.08 9.09 -7.25
N GLN A 34 -7.24 7.81 -6.87
CA GLN A 34 -6.28 7.12 -6.02
C GLN A 34 -4.89 7.03 -6.66
N PHE A 35 -4.84 6.70 -7.96
CA PHE A 35 -3.58 6.60 -8.70
C PHE A 35 -2.85 7.95 -8.78
N GLN A 36 -3.58 9.03 -9.12
CA GLN A 36 -3.01 10.36 -9.26
C GLN A 36 -2.54 10.93 -7.93
N VAL A 37 -3.36 10.83 -6.87
CA VAL A 37 -3.00 11.38 -5.56
C VAL A 37 -1.86 10.59 -4.90
N GLU A 38 -1.80 9.27 -5.11
CA GLU A 38 -0.67 8.46 -4.63
C GLU A 38 0.63 8.82 -5.37
N SER A 39 0.58 8.99 -6.70
CA SER A 39 1.72 9.44 -7.49
C SER A 39 2.22 10.80 -7.01
N LYS A 40 1.31 11.75 -6.77
CA LYS A 40 1.64 13.06 -6.20
C LYS A 40 2.29 12.92 -4.82
N TYR A 41 1.72 12.12 -3.93
CA TYR A 41 2.29 11.89 -2.59
C TYR A 41 3.71 11.32 -2.66
N ARG A 42 3.96 10.38 -3.58
CA ARG A 42 5.29 9.81 -3.78
C ARG A 42 6.28 10.84 -4.35
N GLN A 43 5.85 11.66 -5.26
CA GLN A 43 6.64 12.79 -5.76
C GLN A 43 7.01 13.75 -4.63
N ASP A 44 6.05 14.18 -3.81
CA ASP A 44 6.24 15.10 -2.69
C ASP A 44 7.17 14.53 -1.59
N THR A 45 7.27 13.20 -1.47
CA THR A 45 8.14 12.54 -0.50
C THR A 45 9.53 12.18 -1.03
N SER A 46 9.73 12.15 -2.36
CA SER A 46 10.97 11.69 -3.01
C SER A 46 11.82 12.81 -3.56
N LYS A 47 11.38 14.05 -3.43
CA LYS A 47 12.03 15.23 -4.04
C LYS A 47 12.22 15.02 -5.56
N ASP A 48 13.47 15.13 -6.05
CA ASP A 48 13.78 15.11 -7.48
C ASP A 48 13.96 13.70 -8.08
N ASP A 49 13.91 12.63 -7.28
CA ASP A 49 14.08 11.24 -7.75
C ASP A 49 12.74 10.46 -7.80
N PHE A 50 11.76 11.03 -8.49
CA PHE A 50 10.48 10.36 -8.72
C PHE A 50 10.10 10.37 -10.20
N SER A 51 9.64 9.22 -10.69
CA SER A 51 8.98 9.09 -12.00
C SER A 51 7.93 8.00 -11.93
N ASN A 52 6.73 8.29 -12.42
CA ASN A 52 5.70 7.27 -12.60
C ASN A 52 5.94 6.55 -13.94
N LEU A 53 6.28 5.27 -13.86
CA LEU A 53 6.64 4.42 -14.99
C LEU A 53 5.63 3.28 -15.19
N SER A 54 4.42 3.43 -14.63
CA SER A 54 3.33 2.47 -14.77
C SER A 54 2.90 2.30 -16.22
N PHE A 55 2.48 1.09 -16.59
CA PHE A 55 2.03 0.80 -17.94
C PHE A 55 0.96 -0.29 -18.00
N PHE A 56 0.17 -0.28 -19.07
CA PHE A 56 -0.71 -1.37 -19.45
C PHE A 56 -0.12 -2.21 -20.57
N VAL A 57 -0.48 -3.48 -20.57
CA VAL A 57 -0.28 -4.38 -21.72
C VAL A 57 -1.62 -4.70 -22.34
N LYS A 58 -1.78 -4.34 -23.63
CA LYS A 58 -3.03 -4.49 -24.40
C LYS A 58 -2.82 -5.37 -25.62
N LYS A 59 -3.79 -6.26 -25.93
CA LYS A 59 -3.79 -7.09 -27.14
C LYS A 59 -5.19 -7.13 -27.73
N ASN A 60 -5.31 -6.89 -29.04
CA ASN A 60 -6.59 -6.90 -29.76
C ASN A 60 -7.68 -5.99 -29.14
N GLY A 61 -7.28 -4.84 -28.63
CA GLY A 61 -8.22 -3.93 -27.96
C GLY A 61 -8.48 -4.23 -26.48
N VAL A 62 -8.10 -5.40 -25.97
CA VAL A 62 -8.32 -5.84 -24.59
C VAL A 62 -7.10 -5.56 -23.72
N ILE A 63 -7.30 -5.01 -22.52
CA ILE A 63 -6.26 -4.83 -21.52
C ILE A 63 -6.03 -6.16 -20.81
N ASN A 64 -4.80 -6.68 -20.88
CA ASN A 64 -4.42 -7.97 -20.30
C ASN A 64 -3.69 -7.85 -18.97
N ALA A 65 -2.97 -6.73 -18.77
CA ALA A 65 -2.28 -6.47 -17.51
C ALA A 65 -2.14 -4.97 -17.24
N LEU A 66 -2.07 -4.61 -15.96
CA LEU A 66 -1.65 -3.33 -15.42
C LEU A 66 -0.41 -3.54 -14.57
N ILE A 67 0.65 -2.80 -14.85
CA ILE A 67 1.88 -2.79 -14.10
C ILE A 67 2.00 -1.43 -13.40
N LEU A 68 2.01 -1.46 -12.07
CA LEU A 68 2.12 -0.30 -11.21
C LEU A 68 3.57 -0.17 -10.74
N CYS A 69 4.24 0.89 -11.20
CA CYS A 69 5.67 1.05 -11.04
C CYS A 69 6.08 2.52 -10.97
N HIS A 70 6.86 2.87 -9.96
CA HIS A 70 7.50 4.16 -9.80
C HIS A 70 9.02 3.98 -9.69
N LYS A 71 9.81 4.85 -10.32
CA LYS A 71 11.20 5.06 -9.91
C LYS A 71 11.18 5.99 -8.70
N GLN A 72 11.76 5.56 -7.59
CA GLN A 72 11.82 6.32 -6.35
C GLN A 72 13.05 5.91 -5.54
N ASN A 73 13.88 6.89 -5.15
CA ASN A 73 15.08 6.66 -4.35
C ASN A 73 16.01 5.56 -4.95
N GLY A 74 16.25 5.61 -6.25
CA GLY A 74 17.10 4.65 -6.96
C GLY A 74 16.55 3.23 -7.05
N LYS A 75 15.24 3.03 -6.95
CA LYS A 75 14.58 1.71 -7.05
C LYS A 75 13.31 1.77 -7.89
N LEU A 76 12.92 0.64 -8.47
CA LEU A 76 11.56 0.46 -8.96
C LEU A 76 10.68 -0.05 -7.84
N THR A 77 9.62 0.68 -7.51
CA THR A 77 8.71 0.39 -6.42
C THR A 77 7.28 0.78 -6.78
N TYR A 78 6.30 0.30 -6.00
CA TYR A 78 4.96 0.85 -5.99
C TYR A 78 4.44 0.91 -4.54
N ASN A 79 3.95 2.06 -4.12
CA ASN A 79 3.50 2.30 -2.73
C ASN A 79 4.55 1.93 -1.66
N GLY A 80 5.86 2.15 -1.97
CA GLY A 80 6.96 1.77 -1.09
C GLY A 80 7.22 0.27 -0.99
N ARG A 81 6.63 -0.53 -1.89
CA ARG A 81 6.82 -1.98 -2.03
C ARG A 81 7.45 -2.30 -3.38
N ALA A 82 7.68 -3.56 -3.67
CA ALA A 82 8.08 -4.01 -5.00
C ALA A 82 7.01 -3.67 -6.07
N VAL A 83 7.39 -3.70 -7.33
CA VAL A 83 6.50 -3.50 -8.48
C VAL A 83 5.28 -4.41 -8.35
N GLU A 84 4.09 -3.89 -8.61
CA GLU A 84 2.85 -4.65 -8.59
C GLU A 84 2.38 -4.97 -10.02
N ILE A 85 2.14 -6.26 -10.28
CA ILE A 85 1.67 -6.76 -11.57
C ILE A 85 0.25 -7.31 -11.38
N LEU A 86 -0.72 -6.64 -11.97
CA LEU A 86 -2.12 -7.06 -11.99
C LEU A 86 -2.43 -7.63 -13.38
N HIS A 87 -2.74 -8.91 -13.48
CA HIS A 87 -3.04 -9.58 -14.75
C HIS A 87 -4.18 -10.59 -14.62
N HIS A 88 -4.89 -10.83 -15.73
CA HIS A 88 -6.01 -11.76 -15.80
C HIS A 88 -5.60 -13.17 -16.23
N GLU A 89 -4.58 -13.27 -17.08
CA GLU A 89 -4.23 -14.50 -17.79
C GLU A 89 -2.84 -15.02 -17.43
N ASN A 90 -2.73 -16.34 -17.39
CA ASN A 90 -1.46 -17.07 -17.27
C ASN A 90 -0.90 -17.33 -18.69
N ASN A 91 -0.36 -16.29 -19.33
CA ASN A 91 0.14 -16.38 -20.70
C ASN A 91 1.63 -16.03 -20.71
N LYS A 92 2.46 -16.99 -21.15
CA LYS A 92 3.92 -16.82 -21.22
C LYS A 92 4.31 -15.58 -22.03
N HIS A 93 3.73 -15.37 -23.21
CA HIS A 93 4.04 -14.19 -24.04
C HIS A 93 3.63 -12.86 -23.38
N LEU A 94 2.56 -12.86 -22.56
CA LEU A 94 2.22 -11.69 -21.77
C LEU A 94 3.30 -11.40 -20.72
N LEU A 95 3.75 -12.43 -20.00
CA LEU A 95 4.83 -12.29 -19.01
C LEU A 95 6.15 -11.89 -19.67
N ASP A 96 6.52 -12.50 -20.81
CA ASP A 96 7.69 -12.07 -21.61
C ASP A 96 7.62 -10.56 -21.92
N THR A 97 6.46 -10.07 -22.40
CA THR A 97 6.26 -8.65 -22.71
C THR A 97 6.40 -7.76 -21.47
N ILE A 98 5.81 -8.15 -20.34
CA ILE A 98 5.87 -7.39 -19.07
C ILE A 98 7.32 -7.31 -18.58
N PHE A 99 8.01 -8.45 -18.51
CA PHE A 99 9.37 -8.50 -17.97
C PHE A 99 10.40 -7.84 -18.88
N ASN A 100 10.22 -7.90 -20.19
CA ASN A 100 11.06 -7.17 -21.14
C ASN A 100 10.93 -5.66 -20.93
N GLU A 101 9.69 -5.14 -20.81
CA GLU A 101 9.47 -3.71 -20.55
C GLU A 101 10.02 -3.28 -19.19
N LEU A 102 9.77 -4.06 -18.10
CA LEU A 102 10.34 -3.77 -16.79
C LEU A 102 11.88 -3.79 -16.79
N ASN A 103 12.47 -4.74 -17.50
CA ASN A 103 13.93 -4.82 -17.65
C ASN A 103 14.48 -3.60 -18.40
N GLN A 104 13.81 -3.16 -19.48
CA GLN A 104 14.19 -1.96 -20.21
C GLN A 104 14.08 -0.71 -19.34
N ILE A 105 12.96 -0.52 -18.64
CA ILE A 105 12.74 0.58 -17.69
C ILE A 105 13.85 0.60 -16.63
N ALA A 106 14.17 -0.56 -16.04
CA ALA A 106 15.21 -0.67 -15.03
C ALA A 106 16.61 -0.38 -15.58
N TYR A 107 16.90 -0.85 -16.79
CA TYR A 107 18.16 -0.59 -17.49
C TYR A 107 18.34 0.92 -17.79
N ASP A 108 17.32 1.57 -18.33
CA ASP A 108 17.33 3.00 -18.65
C ASP A 108 17.45 3.86 -17.39
N ALA A 109 16.92 3.36 -16.27
CA ALA A 109 17.06 3.98 -14.94
C ALA A 109 18.42 3.70 -14.27
N GLY A 110 19.33 2.94 -14.90
CA GLY A 110 20.65 2.58 -14.38
C GLY A 110 20.61 1.61 -13.19
N LEU A 111 19.55 0.83 -13.06
CA LEU A 111 19.37 -0.12 -11.95
C LEU A 111 20.03 -1.47 -12.27
N LYS A 112 20.54 -2.14 -11.24
CA LYS A 112 21.11 -3.49 -11.35
C LYS A 112 20.08 -4.60 -11.18
N ASN A 113 19.00 -4.29 -10.47
CA ASN A 113 17.89 -5.21 -10.20
C ASN A 113 16.61 -4.43 -9.94
N PHE A 114 15.49 -5.13 -10.04
CA PHE A 114 14.18 -4.68 -9.56
C PHE A 114 13.47 -5.84 -8.86
N SER A 115 12.42 -5.55 -8.10
CA SER A 115 11.63 -6.60 -7.44
C SER A 115 10.17 -6.50 -7.83
N ILE A 116 9.51 -7.65 -7.92
CA ILE A 116 8.07 -7.78 -8.13
C ILE A 116 7.43 -8.48 -6.93
N SER A 117 6.15 -8.20 -6.66
CA SER A 117 5.36 -8.88 -5.63
C SER A 117 4.47 -9.95 -6.23
N ASP A 118 4.54 -11.18 -5.71
CA ASP A 118 3.63 -12.27 -6.02
C ASP A 118 2.79 -12.61 -4.78
N TYR A 119 1.52 -12.24 -4.82
CA TYR A 119 0.58 -12.43 -3.70
C TYR A 119 -0.14 -13.79 -3.72
N LYS A 120 0.07 -14.59 -4.75
CA LYS A 120 -0.49 -15.94 -4.83
C LYS A 120 0.49 -16.93 -4.22
N PHE A 121 0.31 -17.25 -2.96
CA PHE A 121 1.13 -18.23 -2.24
C PHE A 121 0.34 -19.51 -1.94
N GLY A 122 0.92 -20.65 -2.26
CA GLY A 122 0.33 -21.97 -2.05
C GLY A 122 1.37 -23.08 -2.11
N ARG A 123 0.94 -24.32 -2.33
CA ARG A 123 1.86 -25.47 -2.53
C ARG A 123 2.58 -25.42 -3.86
N GLN A 124 2.03 -24.68 -4.83
CA GLN A 124 2.60 -24.49 -6.15
C GLN A 124 2.86 -23.00 -6.37
N LEU A 125 3.88 -22.68 -7.14
CA LEU A 125 4.11 -21.32 -7.57
C LEU A 125 2.94 -20.82 -8.42
N SER A 126 2.64 -19.54 -8.34
CA SER A 126 1.80 -18.88 -9.33
C SER A 126 2.52 -18.86 -10.68
N SER A 127 1.80 -18.62 -11.77
CA SER A 127 2.46 -18.48 -13.09
C SER A 127 3.45 -17.32 -13.13
N LEU A 128 3.19 -16.25 -12.37
CA LEU A 128 4.12 -15.14 -12.19
C LEU A 128 5.38 -15.59 -11.43
N GLY A 129 5.20 -16.34 -10.35
CA GLY A 129 6.30 -16.88 -9.55
C GLY A 129 7.11 -17.93 -10.34
N GLU A 130 6.46 -18.81 -11.09
CA GLU A 130 7.12 -19.80 -11.94
C GLU A 130 7.93 -19.11 -13.06
N TYR A 131 7.35 -18.07 -13.67
CA TYR A 131 8.06 -17.26 -14.67
C TYR A 131 9.29 -16.58 -14.05
N ALA A 132 9.12 -15.92 -12.90
CA ALA A 132 10.23 -15.27 -12.20
C ALA A 132 11.35 -16.25 -11.82
N TYR A 133 10.99 -17.46 -11.36
CA TYR A 133 11.96 -18.54 -11.09
C TYR A 133 12.73 -18.94 -12.36
N ASN A 134 12.03 -19.15 -13.47
CA ASN A 134 12.63 -19.62 -14.72
C ASN A 134 13.60 -18.61 -15.35
N ILE A 135 13.42 -17.30 -15.08
CA ILE A 135 14.36 -16.24 -15.52
C ILE A 135 15.47 -15.97 -14.51
N GLY A 136 15.59 -16.79 -13.45
CA GLY A 136 16.64 -16.67 -12.45
C GLY A 136 16.35 -15.67 -11.33
N GLY A 137 15.08 -15.33 -11.10
CA GLY A 137 14.66 -14.49 -9.99
C GLY A 137 14.95 -15.13 -8.63
N LEU A 138 15.35 -14.31 -7.65
CA LEU A 138 15.64 -14.73 -6.28
C LEU A 138 14.45 -14.48 -5.38
N PRO A 139 13.82 -15.52 -4.78
CA PRO A 139 12.64 -15.36 -3.94
C PRO A 139 13.00 -14.89 -2.53
N SER A 140 12.15 -14.04 -1.96
CA SER A 140 12.17 -13.65 -0.55
C SER A 140 10.75 -13.67 0.01
N CYS A 141 10.49 -14.52 1.00
CA CYS A 141 9.19 -14.57 1.66
C CYS A 141 9.00 -13.35 2.56
N LYS A 142 7.86 -12.67 2.41
CA LYS A 142 7.44 -11.53 3.22
C LYS A 142 6.20 -11.89 4.01
N PHE A 143 6.10 -11.35 5.22
CA PHE A 143 4.93 -11.52 6.08
C PHE A 143 4.19 -10.21 6.24
N GLU A 144 2.88 -10.27 6.17
CA GLU A 144 2.00 -9.11 6.21
C GLU A 144 0.81 -9.35 7.13
N VAL A 145 0.37 -8.29 7.82
CA VAL A 145 -0.87 -8.30 8.59
C VAL A 145 -2.00 -7.80 7.70
N ILE A 146 -2.86 -8.74 7.32
CA ILE A 146 -4.03 -8.51 6.47
C ILE A 146 -5.29 -8.94 7.23
N ILE A 147 -6.29 -8.08 7.22
CA ILE A 147 -7.62 -8.36 7.75
C ILE A 147 -8.61 -8.39 6.58
N ASP A 148 -9.32 -9.50 6.44
CA ASP A 148 -10.39 -9.67 5.47
C ASP A 148 -11.65 -8.96 5.98
N LEU A 149 -11.97 -7.82 5.38
CA LEU A 149 -13.13 -7.01 5.71
C LEU A 149 -14.43 -7.53 5.08
N THR A 150 -14.39 -8.53 4.20
CA THR A 150 -15.61 -9.14 3.64
C THR A 150 -16.33 -10.01 4.68
N GLN A 151 -15.60 -10.46 5.70
CA GLN A 151 -16.15 -11.26 6.81
C GLN A 151 -17.09 -10.44 7.70
N ASP A 152 -18.01 -11.12 8.39
CA ASP A 152 -18.87 -10.50 9.39
C ASP A 152 -18.07 -9.82 10.51
N LYS A 153 -18.58 -8.68 11.04
CA LYS A 153 -17.94 -7.92 12.12
C LYS A 153 -17.63 -8.78 13.35
N LYS A 154 -18.50 -9.77 13.67
CA LYS A 154 -18.29 -10.72 14.78
C LYS A 154 -17.08 -11.64 14.51
N ILE A 155 -16.90 -12.08 13.28
CA ILE A 155 -15.75 -12.91 12.88
C ILE A 155 -14.46 -12.08 12.95
N ILE A 156 -14.46 -10.87 12.40
CA ILE A 156 -13.31 -9.95 12.50
C ILE A 156 -12.93 -9.72 13.97
N HIS A 157 -13.91 -9.42 14.82
CA HIS A 157 -13.68 -9.23 16.25
C HIS A 157 -13.19 -10.53 16.94
N SER A 158 -13.69 -11.70 16.55
CA SER A 158 -13.25 -12.98 17.12
C SER A 158 -11.78 -13.29 16.83
N ASN A 159 -11.28 -12.83 15.67
CA ASN A 159 -9.90 -13.01 15.21
C ASN A 159 -8.88 -12.10 15.92
N LEU A 160 -9.33 -11.12 16.70
CA LEU A 160 -8.45 -10.28 17.51
C LEU A 160 -7.77 -11.09 18.63
N ARG A 161 -6.54 -10.71 18.97
CA ARG A 161 -5.88 -11.21 20.18
C ARG A 161 -6.77 -11.01 21.41
N LYS A 162 -6.85 -12.01 22.29
CA LYS A 162 -7.76 -11.98 23.46
C LYS A 162 -7.65 -10.68 24.28
N SER A 163 -6.43 -10.22 24.56
CA SER A 163 -6.21 -8.97 25.31
C SER A 163 -6.66 -7.71 24.55
N TYR A 164 -6.69 -7.75 23.20
CA TYR A 164 -7.10 -6.57 22.41
C TYR A 164 -8.58 -6.27 22.52
N LYS A 165 -9.41 -7.29 22.73
CA LYS A 165 -10.86 -7.11 22.88
C LYS A 165 -11.18 -6.21 24.08
N SER A 166 -10.54 -6.44 25.23
CA SER A 166 -10.72 -5.61 26.41
C SER A 166 -10.11 -4.21 26.26
N LEU A 167 -8.94 -4.11 25.61
CA LEU A 167 -8.29 -2.82 25.34
C LEU A 167 -9.08 -1.96 24.35
N ILE A 168 -9.70 -2.56 23.34
CA ILE A 168 -10.58 -1.86 22.40
C ILE A 168 -11.79 -1.32 23.15
N ASN A 169 -12.50 -2.16 23.94
CA ASN A 169 -13.67 -1.73 24.71
C ASN A 169 -13.32 -0.63 25.73
N GLN A 170 -12.14 -0.70 26.34
CA GLN A 170 -11.65 0.35 27.22
C GLN A 170 -11.41 1.64 26.46
N GLY A 171 -10.69 1.59 25.35
CA GLY A 171 -10.40 2.78 24.54
C GLY A 171 -11.66 3.42 23.94
N GLU A 172 -12.67 2.63 23.58
CA GLU A 172 -13.97 3.14 23.12
C GLU A 172 -14.73 3.91 24.22
N ARG A 173 -14.47 3.65 25.50
CA ARG A 173 -15.06 4.39 26.63
C ARG A 173 -14.24 5.60 27.05
N GLU A 174 -12.91 5.54 26.88
CA GLU A 174 -11.98 6.57 27.35
C GLU A 174 -11.61 7.61 26.30
N LEU A 175 -11.86 7.32 25.01
CA LEU A 175 -11.50 8.20 23.89
C LEU A 175 -12.76 8.77 23.23
N GLU A 176 -12.80 10.07 23.10
CA GLU A 176 -13.68 10.74 22.15
C GLU A 176 -13.02 10.75 20.77
N PHE A 177 -13.76 10.31 19.74
CA PHE A 177 -13.23 10.17 18.39
C PHE A 177 -13.73 11.26 17.44
N ILE A 178 -12.80 12.01 16.87
CA ILE A 178 -13.05 12.95 15.77
C ILE A 178 -12.66 12.27 14.46
N ILE A 179 -13.58 12.28 13.48
CA ILE A 179 -13.39 11.63 12.20
C ILE A 179 -13.32 12.70 11.12
N ILE A 180 -12.20 12.73 10.43
CA ILE A 180 -11.92 13.64 9.33
C ILE A 180 -11.88 12.81 8.06
N ASN A 181 -12.84 13.05 7.19
CA ASN A 181 -13.07 12.31 5.95
C ASN A 181 -13.64 13.25 4.88
N LYS A 182 -14.03 12.72 3.73
CA LYS A 182 -14.58 13.51 2.61
C LYS A 182 -15.83 14.31 2.98
N GLU A 183 -16.69 13.74 3.85
CA GLU A 183 -17.94 14.36 4.29
C GLU A 183 -17.69 15.47 5.34
N ASN A 184 -16.57 15.40 6.05
CA ASN A 184 -16.13 16.37 7.04
C ASN A 184 -14.61 16.59 6.94
N PRO A 185 -14.12 17.33 5.92
CA PRO A 185 -12.68 17.57 5.69
C PRO A 185 -12.21 18.75 6.57
N ASP A 186 -12.10 18.53 7.86
CA ASP A 186 -11.73 19.54 8.85
C ASP A 186 -10.23 19.84 8.79
N ARG A 187 -9.88 21.00 8.24
CA ARG A 187 -8.50 21.47 8.10
C ARG A 187 -7.86 21.81 9.43
N GLU A 188 -8.60 22.37 10.37
CA GLU A 188 -8.08 22.77 11.68
C GLU A 188 -7.66 21.52 12.46
N GLN A 189 -8.50 20.51 12.50
CA GLN A 189 -8.21 19.22 13.13
C GLN A 189 -7.04 18.49 12.42
N PHE A 190 -6.92 18.63 11.10
CA PHE A 190 -5.77 18.07 10.39
C PHE A 190 -4.46 18.76 10.77
N GLU A 191 -4.44 20.09 10.97
CA GLU A 191 -3.24 20.80 11.45
C GLU A 191 -2.92 20.44 12.93
N ALA A 192 -3.95 20.19 13.75
CA ALA A 192 -3.76 19.65 15.11
C ALA A 192 -3.05 18.26 15.04
N TYR A 193 -3.50 17.37 14.14
CA TYR A 193 -2.82 16.09 13.88
C TYR A 193 -1.37 16.28 13.45
N ARG A 194 -1.09 17.18 12.52
CA ARG A 194 0.27 17.46 12.04
C ARG A 194 1.17 17.94 13.20
N SER A 195 0.67 18.83 14.03
CA SER A 195 1.35 19.34 15.22
C SER A 195 1.60 18.22 16.24
N PHE A 196 0.59 17.40 16.50
CA PHE A 196 0.70 16.22 17.38
C PHE A 196 1.72 15.21 16.86
N HIS A 197 1.71 14.93 15.56
CA HIS A 197 2.69 14.06 14.92
C HIS A 197 4.12 14.55 15.12
N LYS A 198 4.38 15.87 14.91
CA LYS A 198 5.70 16.50 15.16
C LYS A 198 6.11 16.38 16.63
N LYS A 199 5.18 16.65 17.57
CA LYS A 199 5.42 16.53 19.02
C LYS A 199 5.85 15.12 19.42
N VAL A 200 5.10 14.08 18.98
CA VAL A 200 5.37 12.68 19.35
C VAL A 200 6.62 12.12 18.64
N SER A 201 6.84 12.47 17.37
CA SER A 201 8.01 12.01 16.61
C SER A 201 9.30 12.71 17.01
N ARG A 202 9.20 13.90 17.63
CA ARG A 202 10.31 14.81 17.98
C ARG A 202 11.18 15.24 16.80
N ARG A 203 10.65 15.15 15.60
CA ARG A 203 11.33 15.55 14.35
C ARG A 203 10.32 15.85 13.25
N ILE A 204 10.75 16.59 12.22
CA ILE A 204 9.99 16.74 10.97
C ILE A 204 10.16 15.44 10.18
N THR A 205 9.08 14.74 9.92
CA THR A 205 9.09 13.43 9.25
C THR A 205 8.62 13.48 7.80
N ARG A 206 8.00 14.60 7.41
CA ARG A 206 7.40 14.80 6.08
C ARG A 206 7.60 16.24 5.63
N SER A 207 7.67 16.46 4.32
CA SER A 207 7.64 17.80 3.72
C SER A 207 6.27 18.45 3.89
N VAL A 208 6.21 19.76 3.69
CA VAL A 208 4.93 20.50 3.72
C VAL A 208 4.00 19.99 2.63
N GLU A 209 4.53 19.79 1.42
CA GLU A 209 3.82 19.32 0.25
C GLU A 209 3.17 17.95 0.49
N SER A 210 3.91 17.04 1.14
CA SER A 210 3.36 15.70 1.45
C SER A 210 2.25 15.73 2.51
N TRP A 211 2.23 16.71 3.42
CA TRP A 211 1.11 16.95 4.33
C TRP A 211 -0.11 17.49 3.57
N GLU A 212 0.09 18.45 2.67
CA GLU A 212 -0.98 18.96 1.82
C GLU A 212 -1.62 17.85 0.98
N THR A 213 -0.79 16.98 0.42
CA THR A 213 -1.31 15.84 -0.35
C THR A 213 -2.05 14.83 0.52
N GLN A 214 -1.65 14.61 1.79
CA GLN A 214 -2.44 13.79 2.72
C GLN A 214 -3.82 14.42 3.01
N PHE A 215 -3.89 15.73 3.16
CA PHE A 215 -5.18 16.41 3.33
C PHE A 215 -6.04 16.31 2.05
N LEU A 216 -5.45 16.53 0.89
CA LEU A 216 -6.12 16.32 -0.40
C LEU A 216 -6.67 14.89 -0.53
N MET A 217 -5.93 13.85 -0.09
CA MET A 217 -6.44 12.47 -0.05
C MET A 217 -7.74 12.35 0.74
N ILE A 218 -7.87 13.10 1.83
CA ILE A 218 -9.10 13.12 2.66
C ILE A 218 -10.22 13.81 1.87
N GLU A 219 -9.97 15.01 1.32
CA GLU A 219 -10.96 15.81 0.60
C GLU A 219 -11.58 15.06 -0.58
N ILE A 220 -10.77 14.29 -1.31
CA ILE A 220 -11.25 13.50 -2.45
C ILE A 220 -11.78 12.11 -2.08
N GLY A 221 -11.77 11.75 -0.78
CA GLY A 221 -12.27 10.47 -0.28
C GLY A 221 -11.35 9.27 -0.50
N CYS A 222 -10.06 9.52 -0.68
CA CYS A 222 -9.03 8.47 -0.79
C CYS A 222 -8.34 8.15 0.55
N ALA A 223 -8.67 8.89 1.61
CA ALA A 223 -8.14 8.66 2.95
C ALA A 223 -9.13 9.08 4.03
N GLU A 224 -8.87 8.59 5.25
CA GLU A 224 -9.57 8.97 6.46
C GLU A 224 -8.57 9.12 7.60
N LEU A 225 -8.77 10.14 8.43
CA LEU A 225 -8.02 10.37 9.66
C LEU A 225 -8.96 10.25 10.86
N ILE A 226 -8.59 9.44 11.83
CA ILE A 226 -9.29 9.34 13.12
C ILE A 226 -8.38 9.89 14.18
N LEU A 227 -8.87 10.90 14.91
CA LEU A 227 -8.25 11.44 16.11
C LEU A 227 -8.95 10.88 17.33
N GLY A 228 -8.22 10.67 18.42
CA GLY A 228 -8.78 10.29 19.70
C GLY A 228 -8.29 11.25 20.78
N GLU A 229 -9.24 11.83 21.48
CA GLU A 229 -9.02 12.77 22.58
C GLU A 229 -9.40 12.14 23.92
N MET A 230 -8.76 12.61 24.97
CA MET A 230 -9.13 12.30 26.37
C MET A 230 -9.29 13.61 27.13
N ASP A 231 -10.35 13.72 27.92
CA ASP A 231 -10.73 14.95 28.66
C ASP A 231 -9.56 15.67 29.37
N SER A 232 -8.70 14.89 30.04
CA SER A 232 -7.57 15.45 30.80
C SER A 232 -6.30 15.72 29.98
N TYR A 233 -6.23 15.26 28.72
CA TYR A 233 -4.99 15.25 27.94
C TYR A 233 -5.12 15.85 26.54
N GLY A 234 -6.36 16.13 26.09
CA GLY A 234 -6.63 16.56 24.71
C GLY A 234 -6.30 15.44 23.70
N LEU A 235 -5.71 15.79 22.58
CA LEU A 235 -5.35 14.86 21.49
C LEU A 235 -4.23 13.90 21.93
N VAL A 236 -4.56 12.61 22.04
CA VAL A 236 -3.65 11.54 22.50
C VAL A 236 -3.39 10.44 21.48
N SER A 237 -4.24 10.31 20.47
CA SER A 237 -4.08 9.31 19.42
C SER A 237 -4.51 9.82 18.05
N SER A 238 -3.88 9.32 17.01
CA SER A 238 -4.31 9.53 15.63
C SER A 238 -4.01 8.31 14.77
N THR A 239 -4.90 8.02 13.83
CA THR A 239 -4.75 6.94 12.85
C THR A 239 -5.16 7.46 11.47
N PHE A 240 -4.21 7.53 10.55
CA PHE A 240 -4.41 7.89 9.16
C PHE A 240 -4.42 6.63 8.30
N CYS A 241 -5.47 6.44 7.54
CA CYS A 241 -5.62 5.34 6.59
C CYS A 241 -5.89 5.88 5.19
N SER A 242 -5.34 5.20 4.17
CA SER A 242 -5.58 5.53 2.76
C SER A 242 -6.13 4.33 2.01
N ASP A 243 -7.04 4.58 1.07
CA ASP A 243 -7.69 3.57 0.25
C ASP A 243 -7.02 3.48 -1.12
N HIS A 244 -6.77 2.25 -1.60
CA HIS A 244 -6.20 1.96 -2.91
C HIS A 244 -6.85 0.69 -3.47
N GLY A 245 -7.60 0.84 -4.57
CA GLY A 245 -8.50 -0.21 -5.02
C GLY A 245 -9.51 -0.56 -3.93
N ASN A 246 -9.61 -1.83 -3.59
CA ASN A 246 -10.45 -2.33 -2.51
C ASN A 246 -9.67 -2.60 -1.20
N ILE A 247 -8.51 -1.98 -1.04
CA ILE A 247 -7.64 -2.14 0.12
C ILE A 247 -7.53 -0.82 0.87
N THR A 248 -7.78 -0.83 2.17
CA THR A 248 -7.41 0.26 3.08
C THR A 248 -6.06 -0.04 3.71
N PHE A 249 -5.12 0.87 3.58
CA PHE A 249 -3.80 0.80 4.19
C PHE A 249 -3.75 1.60 5.49
N TYR A 250 -3.27 0.99 6.56
CA TYR A 250 -2.87 1.67 7.78
C TYR A 250 -1.58 2.46 7.51
N GLY A 251 -1.72 3.74 7.17
CA GLY A 251 -0.63 4.59 6.73
C GLY A 251 0.21 5.15 7.88
N ALA A 252 -0.43 5.61 8.94
CA ALA A 252 0.26 6.13 10.12
C ALA A 252 -0.60 6.02 11.37
N GLY A 253 0.03 5.63 12.48
CA GLY A 253 -0.52 5.76 13.82
C GLY A 253 0.42 6.56 14.70
N VAL A 254 -0.11 7.53 15.42
CA VAL A 254 0.64 8.37 16.37
C VAL A 254 -0.08 8.35 17.71
N TYR A 255 0.66 7.99 18.75
CA TYR A 255 0.10 7.82 20.09
C TYR A 255 0.98 8.51 21.10
N ASN A 256 0.38 9.19 22.07
CA ASN A 256 1.09 9.85 23.15
C ASN A 256 1.91 8.81 23.94
N ARG A 257 3.23 8.99 23.96
CA ARG A 257 4.16 7.99 24.53
C ARG A 257 4.10 7.96 26.07
N ASP A 258 3.69 9.06 26.68
CA ASP A 258 3.57 9.18 28.13
C ASP A 258 2.35 8.43 28.68
N LEU A 259 1.46 7.95 27.77
CA LEU A 259 0.22 7.24 28.05
C LEU A 259 0.19 5.85 27.41
N PHE A 260 1.33 5.17 27.23
CA PHE A 260 1.40 3.83 26.62
C PHE A 260 0.80 2.72 27.49
N ASP A 261 0.51 3.00 28.76
CA ASP A 261 -0.33 2.18 29.64
C ASP A 261 -1.82 2.20 29.23
N LYS A 262 -2.24 3.20 28.46
CA LYS A 262 -3.60 3.35 27.93
C LYS A 262 -3.78 2.69 26.56
N PRO A 263 -4.99 2.26 26.20
CA PRO A 263 -5.26 1.53 24.95
C PRO A 263 -5.41 2.45 23.72
N LEU A 264 -4.61 3.50 23.61
CA LEU A 264 -4.74 4.57 22.63
C LEU A 264 -4.82 4.08 21.17
N GLY A 265 -3.95 3.13 20.81
CA GLY A 265 -3.88 2.62 19.44
C GLY A 265 -4.89 1.51 19.12
N HIS A 266 -5.33 0.77 20.14
CA HIS A 266 -6.18 -0.41 19.94
C HIS A 266 -7.57 -0.04 19.42
N ALA A 267 -8.23 0.90 20.09
CA ALA A 267 -9.56 1.36 19.71
C ALA A 267 -9.52 2.18 18.41
N SER A 268 -8.53 3.08 18.23
CA SER A 268 -8.40 3.91 17.03
C SER A 268 -8.20 3.04 15.76
N VAL A 269 -7.33 2.03 15.81
CA VAL A 269 -7.12 1.11 14.68
C VAL A 269 -8.35 0.26 14.43
N TYR A 270 -8.99 -0.29 15.47
CA TYR A 270 -10.20 -1.08 15.30
C TYR A 270 -11.34 -0.26 14.69
N LYS A 271 -11.51 0.99 15.14
CA LYS A 271 -12.48 1.93 14.56
C LYS A 271 -12.17 2.18 13.08
N SER A 272 -10.92 2.41 12.71
CA SER A 272 -10.50 2.55 11.30
C SER A 272 -10.83 1.32 10.46
N MET A 273 -10.61 0.11 10.99
CA MET A 273 -10.98 -1.15 10.32
C MET A 273 -12.48 -1.25 10.07
N MET A 274 -13.30 -0.95 11.09
CA MET A 274 -14.76 -1.03 10.96
C MET A 274 -15.30 0.02 9.99
N ARG A 275 -14.76 1.23 10.01
CA ARG A 275 -15.11 2.28 9.06
C ARG A 275 -14.70 1.93 7.62
N ALA A 276 -13.52 1.34 7.41
CA ALA A 276 -13.12 0.83 6.10
C ALA A 276 -14.09 -0.23 5.59
N LYS A 277 -14.52 -1.16 6.46
CA LYS A 277 -15.56 -2.14 6.13
C LYS A 277 -16.88 -1.47 5.75
N ASP A 278 -17.33 -0.48 6.52
CA ASP A 278 -18.59 0.22 6.28
C ASP A 278 -18.56 1.04 4.97
N ARG A 279 -17.36 1.48 4.51
CA ARG A 279 -17.14 2.05 3.17
C ARG A 279 -17.08 1.00 2.04
N GLY A 280 -17.23 -0.29 2.33
CA GLY A 280 -17.21 -1.37 1.34
C GLY A 280 -15.81 -1.85 0.94
N GLN A 281 -14.77 -1.49 1.68
CA GLN A 281 -13.42 -2.02 1.44
C GLN A 281 -13.37 -3.53 1.73
N GLY A 282 -12.66 -4.28 0.89
CA GLY A 282 -12.53 -5.72 1.04
C GLY A 282 -11.40 -6.15 1.98
N THR A 283 -10.40 -5.29 2.17
CA THR A 283 -9.18 -5.63 2.89
C THR A 283 -8.67 -4.45 3.71
N PHE A 284 -8.19 -4.72 4.93
CA PHE A 284 -7.41 -3.76 5.73
C PHE A 284 -5.99 -4.30 5.89
N SER A 285 -5.01 -3.58 5.33
CA SER A 285 -3.59 -3.94 5.39
C SER A 285 -2.88 -3.09 6.42
N MET A 286 -2.26 -3.73 7.40
CA MET A 286 -1.37 -3.06 8.36
C MET A 286 0.10 -3.10 7.91
N GLY A 287 0.36 -3.64 6.72
CA GLY A 287 1.67 -3.68 6.09
C GLY A 287 2.56 -4.84 6.54
N VAL A 288 3.76 -4.84 5.98
CA VAL A 288 4.77 -5.87 6.21
C VAL A 288 5.26 -5.82 7.65
N ILE A 289 5.55 -7.01 8.19
CA ILE A 289 6.19 -7.21 9.48
C ILE A 289 7.44 -8.06 9.30
N HIS A 290 8.37 -7.92 10.23
CA HIS A 290 9.67 -8.57 10.15
C HIS A 290 9.93 -9.47 11.35
N GLN A 291 10.88 -10.40 11.21
CA GLN A 291 11.31 -11.31 12.28
C GLN A 291 12.20 -10.56 13.27
N LYS A 292 12.18 -10.98 14.55
CA LYS A 292 12.91 -10.33 15.64
C LYS A 292 14.40 -10.09 15.36
N ASN A 293 15.05 -11.05 14.71
CA ASN A 293 16.50 -11.03 14.52
C ASN A 293 16.95 -10.23 13.29
N THR A 294 16.02 -9.62 12.55
CA THR A 294 16.31 -8.90 11.30
C THR A 294 16.11 -7.39 11.39
N ILE A 295 15.59 -6.89 12.52
CA ILE A 295 15.20 -5.49 12.71
C ILE A 295 15.42 -5.04 14.15
N SER A 296 15.23 -3.72 14.41
CA SER A 296 15.27 -3.15 15.74
C SER A 296 14.12 -3.66 16.63
N ASP A 297 14.32 -3.69 17.95
CA ASP A 297 13.25 -4.05 18.92
C ASP A 297 12.03 -3.15 18.77
N LYS A 298 12.21 -1.89 18.44
CA LYS A 298 11.10 -0.96 18.17
C LYS A 298 10.23 -1.43 17.00
N GLU A 299 10.84 -1.77 15.88
CA GLU A 299 10.12 -2.25 14.67
C GLU A 299 9.45 -3.59 14.93
N TYR A 300 10.14 -4.48 15.67
CA TYR A 300 9.57 -5.75 16.10
C TYR A 300 8.33 -5.56 16.99
N ASN A 301 8.38 -4.62 17.94
CA ASN A 301 7.24 -4.32 18.83
C ASN A 301 6.06 -3.72 18.04
N ILE A 302 6.33 -2.87 17.04
CA ILE A 302 5.30 -2.39 16.09
C ILE A 302 4.69 -3.56 15.34
N GLY A 303 5.49 -4.51 14.84
CA GLY A 303 5.01 -5.73 14.20
C GLY A 303 4.11 -6.57 15.13
N ASN A 304 4.51 -6.75 16.39
CA ASN A 304 3.72 -7.46 17.39
C ASN A 304 2.40 -6.79 17.73
N PHE A 305 2.38 -5.44 17.77
CA PHE A 305 1.14 -4.68 17.89
C PHE A 305 0.22 -4.95 16.69
N LYS A 306 0.72 -4.85 15.48
CA LYS A 306 -0.06 -5.12 14.26
C LYS A 306 -0.65 -6.55 14.26
N LYS A 307 0.17 -7.56 14.61
CA LYS A 307 -0.24 -8.97 14.70
C LYS A 307 -1.44 -9.22 15.61
N GLY A 308 -1.68 -8.36 16.58
CA GLY A 308 -2.81 -8.52 17.50
C GLY A 308 -4.18 -8.31 16.85
N PHE A 309 -4.23 -7.72 15.65
CA PHE A 309 -5.47 -7.47 14.91
C PHE A 309 -5.88 -8.60 13.94
N CYS A 310 -5.05 -9.63 13.78
CA CYS A 310 -5.37 -10.78 12.94
C CYS A 310 -5.09 -12.10 13.67
N SER A 311 -5.79 -13.16 13.27
CA SER A 311 -5.57 -14.52 13.81
C SER A 311 -4.43 -15.26 13.10
N LYS A 312 -4.15 -14.92 11.84
CA LYS A 312 -3.12 -15.54 11.00
C LYS A 312 -2.39 -14.48 10.20
N LEU A 313 -1.09 -14.66 10.02
CA LEU A 313 -0.29 -13.85 9.10
C LEU A 313 -0.54 -14.30 7.67
N SER A 314 -0.61 -13.31 6.78
CA SER A 314 -0.48 -13.53 5.34
C SER A 314 0.98 -13.54 4.93
N CYS A 315 1.30 -14.26 3.86
CA CYS A 315 2.61 -14.21 3.26
C CYS A 315 2.50 -14.05 1.73
N PHE A 316 3.53 -13.44 1.16
CA PHE A 316 3.71 -13.30 -0.28
C PHE A 316 5.20 -13.43 -0.59
N VAL A 317 5.53 -13.60 -1.87
CA VAL A 317 6.92 -13.70 -2.32
C VAL A 317 7.29 -12.44 -3.07
N GLU A 318 8.41 -11.82 -2.69
CA GLU A 318 9.09 -10.85 -3.52
C GLU A 318 10.18 -11.55 -4.32
N TRP A 319 10.17 -11.35 -5.63
CA TRP A 319 11.17 -11.87 -6.55
C TRP A 319 12.10 -10.75 -6.97
N ALA A 320 13.39 -10.85 -6.60
CA ALA A 320 14.43 -9.94 -7.09
C ALA A 320 14.93 -10.41 -8.46
N ILE A 321 14.80 -9.56 -9.46
CA ILE A 321 15.16 -9.83 -10.84
C ILE A 321 16.41 -9.03 -11.21
N THR A 322 17.44 -9.69 -11.72
CA THR A 322 18.66 -9.03 -12.21
C THR A 322 18.40 -8.39 -13.58
N VAL A 323 18.82 -7.14 -13.75
CA VAL A 323 18.70 -6.41 -15.03
C VAL A 323 19.78 -6.91 -15.99
N ASN A 324 19.37 -7.36 -17.17
CA ASN A 324 20.24 -7.90 -18.21
C ASN A 324 20.15 -7.08 -19.49
N LYS A 325 21.29 -6.70 -20.07
CA LYS A 325 21.37 -6.00 -21.36
C LYS A 325 20.87 -6.86 -22.53
N ALA A 326 20.97 -8.18 -22.42
CA ALA A 326 20.72 -9.14 -23.51
C ALA A 326 19.23 -9.49 -23.75
N TYR A 327 18.29 -8.96 -22.97
CA TYR A 327 16.86 -9.20 -23.22
C TYR A 327 16.38 -8.53 -24.53
N ASN A 328 17.05 -7.45 -24.96
CA ASN A 328 16.68 -6.67 -26.15
C ASN A 328 17.30 -7.19 -27.46
N GLU A 329 18.26 -8.10 -27.42
CA GLU A 329 18.98 -8.59 -28.62
C GLU A 329 18.39 -9.89 -29.19
N ARG A 330 17.31 -10.44 -28.58
CA ARG A 330 16.71 -11.72 -29.06
C ARG A 330 15.59 -11.57 -30.09
N GLU A 331 15.26 -10.35 -30.50
CA GLU A 331 14.25 -10.06 -31.55
C GLU A 331 14.79 -9.33 -32.79
N ASN A 332 16.08 -9.39 -33.06
CA ASN A 332 16.67 -8.98 -34.35
C ASN A 332 17.17 -10.17 -35.16
#